data_20fca0dfa0b9f00756ace84fb95fa11c
#
_entry.id   20fca0dfa0b9f00756ace84fb95fa11c
#
_cell.length_a   1.000
_cell.length_b   1.000
_cell.length_c   1.000
_cell.angle_alpha   90.00
_cell.angle_beta   90.00
_cell.angle_gamma   90.00
#
_symmetry.space_group_name_H-M   'P 1'
#
loop_
_entity.id
_entity.type
_entity.pdbx_description
1 polymer ?
#
loop_
_entity_poly.entity_id
_entity_poly.type
_entity_poly.pdbx_seq_one_letter_code
_entity_poly.pdbx_strand_id
1 'polypeptide(L)'
;MQIDKDLVAASATPLVLAILDDGESYGYAILKRVRELSEGELEWTDGMLYPLLHRLHRLGYVTTEWRSPPEGRRRKYYAITRDGQMALAEHKRQWVTVARALGDVWGRSDLLPFALGRA
;
A
#
# COMPACT_ATOMS: atom_id res chain seq x y z
N MET A 1 9.17 5.82 16.69
CA MET A 1 9.75 6.64 15.62
C MET A 1 8.63 7.21 14.77
N GLN A 2 8.76 8.44 14.34
CA GLN A 2 7.75 9.02 13.47
C GLN A 2 8.27 9.04 12.03
N ILE A 3 7.51 8.43 11.13
CA ILE A 3 7.91 8.35 9.72
C ILE A 3 7.67 9.70 9.06
N ASP A 4 8.63 10.16 8.27
CA ASP A 4 8.53 11.44 7.56
C ASP A 4 7.32 11.46 6.63
N LYS A 5 6.64 12.62 6.58
CA LYS A 5 5.43 12.78 5.78
C LYS A 5 5.64 12.49 4.30
N ASP A 6 6.78 12.90 3.76
CA ASP A 6 7.05 12.68 2.34
C ASP A 6 7.21 11.19 2.06
N LEU A 7 7.81 10.45 2.99
CA LEU A 7 7.98 9.02 2.83
C LEU A 7 6.64 8.30 2.94
N VAL A 8 5.80 8.74 3.87
CA VAL A 8 4.44 8.19 3.99
C VAL A 8 3.68 8.40 2.68
N ALA A 9 3.72 9.63 2.15
CA ALA A 9 3.01 9.95 0.93
C ALA A 9 3.53 9.13 -0.26
N ALA A 10 4.84 9.03 -0.38
CA ALA A 10 5.44 8.31 -1.51
C ALA A 10 5.14 6.82 -1.49
N SER A 11 5.02 6.23 -0.29
CA SER A 11 4.81 4.80 -0.16
C SER A 11 3.34 4.39 -0.14
N ALA A 12 2.42 5.36 -0.07
CA ALA A 12 1.00 5.05 0.14
C ALA A 12 0.39 4.26 -1.02
N THR A 13 0.58 4.72 -2.24
CA THR A 13 0.01 4.04 -3.41
C THR A 13 0.54 2.62 -3.58
N PRO A 14 1.86 2.39 -3.60
CA PRO A 14 2.35 1.02 -3.76
C PRO A 14 1.93 0.12 -2.59
N LEU A 15 1.81 0.66 -1.38
CA LEU A 15 1.42 -0.15 -0.25
C LEU A 15 -0.04 -0.61 -0.35
N VAL A 16 -0.95 0.31 -0.69
CA VAL A 16 -2.36 -0.04 -0.86
C VAL A 16 -2.54 -1.02 -2.01
N LEU A 17 -1.89 -0.77 -3.14
CA LEU A 17 -2.00 -1.69 -4.28
C LEU A 17 -1.47 -3.07 -3.92
N ALA A 18 -0.38 -3.15 -3.16
CA ALA A 18 0.17 -4.43 -2.74
C ALA A 18 -0.78 -5.17 -1.80
N ILE A 19 -1.41 -4.45 -0.87
CA ILE A 19 -2.39 -5.04 0.02
C ILE A 19 -3.56 -5.62 -0.78
N LEU A 20 -4.05 -4.87 -1.76
CA LEU A 20 -5.17 -5.31 -2.59
C LEU A 20 -4.77 -6.43 -3.55
N ASP A 21 -3.50 -6.53 -3.91
CA ASP A 21 -3.03 -7.62 -4.75
C ASP A 21 -3.07 -8.96 -4.01
N ASP A 22 -3.05 -8.94 -2.69
CA ASP A 22 -3.22 -10.14 -1.87
C ASP A 22 -4.69 -10.55 -1.78
N GLY A 23 -5.61 -9.66 -2.13
CA GLY A 23 -7.04 -9.94 -2.10
C GLY A 23 -7.83 -8.68 -1.86
N GLU A 24 -9.10 -8.70 -2.25
CA GLU A 24 -9.97 -7.55 -2.04
C GLU A 24 -10.07 -7.21 -0.56
N SER A 25 -10.35 -5.94 -0.27
CA SER A 25 -10.40 -5.48 1.12
C SER A 25 -11.27 -4.23 1.22
N TYR A 26 -11.46 -3.74 2.44
CA TYR A 26 -12.24 -2.55 2.71
C TYR A 26 -11.45 -1.64 3.65
N GLY A 27 -11.91 -0.38 3.77
CA GLY A 27 -11.10 0.65 4.42
C GLY A 27 -10.52 0.28 5.77
N TYR A 28 -11.36 -0.21 6.69
CA TYR A 28 -10.88 -0.55 8.02
C TYR A 28 -9.81 -1.65 7.99
N ALA A 29 -10.05 -2.67 7.15
CA ALA A 29 -9.10 -3.78 7.03
C ALA A 29 -7.78 -3.32 6.40
N ILE A 30 -7.84 -2.39 5.45
CA ILE A 30 -6.63 -1.83 4.85
C ILE A 30 -5.83 -1.08 5.91
N LEU A 31 -6.48 -0.22 6.71
CA LEU A 31 -5.80 0.51 7.78
C LEU A 31 -5.16 -0.43 8.79
N LYS A 32 -5.89 -1.48 9.14
CA LYS A 32 -5.36 -2.47 10.08
C LYS A 32 -4.14 -3.19 9.51
N ARG A 33 -4.19 -3.53 8.22
CA ARG A 33 -3.09 -4.23 7.57
C ARG A 33 -1.84 -3.36 7.50
N VAL A 34 -2.01 -2.06 7.23
CA VAL A 34 -0.88 -1.12 7.22
C VAL A 34 -0.21 -1.09 8.59
N ARG A 35 -1.01 -1.04 9.65
CA ARG A 35 -0.45 -1.07 11.01
C ARG A 35 0.32 -2.36 11.26
N GLU A 36 -0.24 -3.49 10.86
CA GLU A 36 0.41 -4.78 11.06
C GLU A 36 1.73 -4.88 10.30
N LEU A 37 1.71 -4.48 9.03
CA LEU A 37 2.91 -4.58 8.20
C LEU A 37 4.04 -3.69 8.70
N SER A 38 3.70 -2.57 9.33
CA SER A 38 4.70 -1.63 9.83
C SER A 38 4.99 -1.81 11.33
N GLU A 39 4.45 -2.84 11.94
CA GLU A 39 4.59 -3.08 13.38
C GLU A 39 4.18 -1.85 14.18
N GLY A 40 3.12 -1.19 13.74
CA GLY A 40 2.57 -0.03 14.42
C GLY A 40 3.21 1.30 14.09
N GLU A 41 4.25 1.32 13.26
CA GLU A 41 4.95 2.57 12.95
C GLU A 41 4.17 3.45 11.97
N LEU A 42 3.32 2.86 11.13
CA LEU A 42 2.47 3.62 10.22
C LEU A 42 1.03 3.56 10.72
N GLU A 43 0.51 4.70 11.10
CA GLU A 43 -0.88 4.79 11.54
C GLU A 43 -1.60 5.76 10.62
N TRP A 44 -2.16 5.23 9.55
CA TRP A 44 -2.93 6.03 8.61
C TRP A 44 -4.31 6.33 9.17
N THR A 45 -4.88 7.43 8.74
CA THR A 45 -6.24 7.82 9.11
C THR A 45 -7.18 7.62 7.94
N ASP A 46 -8.48 7.65 8.21
CA ASP A 46 -9.49 7.65 7.15
C ASP A 46 -9.27 8.82 6.21
N GLY A 47 -8.94 9.99 6.78
CA GLY A 47 -8.72 11.20 5.97
C GLY A 47 -7.58 11.08 4.99
N MET A 48 -6.63 10.20 5.26
CA MET A 48 -5.55 9.94 4.33
C MET A 48 -5.93 8.85 3.33
N LEU A 49 -6.59 7.79 3.79
CA LEU A 49 -6.86 6.63 2.97
C LEU A 49 -7.93 6.85 1.91
N TYR A 50 -9.07 7.44 2.29
CA TYR A 50 -10.19 7.50 1.35
C TYR A 50 -9.93 8.39 0.13
N PRO A 51 -9.27 9.54 0.24
CA PRO A 51 -8.90 10.28 -0.97
C PRO A 51 -7.98 9.49 -1.89
N LEU A 52 -7.08 8.70 -1.31
CA LEU A 52 -6.20 7.85 -2.10
C LEU A 52 -7.01 6.77 -2.84
N LEU A 53 -7.92 6.10 -2.15
CA LEU A 53 -8.76 5.08 -2.78
C LEU A 53 -9.62 5.67 -3.90
N HIS A 54 -10.15 6.87 -3.70
CA HIS A 54 -10.91 7.55 -4.75
C HIS A 54 -10.04 7.82 -5.97
N ARG A 55 -8.80 8.26 -5.75
CA ARG A 55 -7.89 8.51 -6.87
C ARG A 55 -7.56 7.23 -7.63
N LEU A 56 -7.30 6.14 -6.89
CA LEU A 56 -7.00 4.86 -7.52
C LEU A 56 -8.18 4.35 -8.34
N HIS A 57 -9.39 4.59 -7.87
CA HIS A 57 -10.60 4.23 -8.60
C HIS A 57 -10.73 5.07 -9.88
N ARG A 58 -10.49 6.38 -9.80
CA ARG A 58 -10.53 7.24 -10.99
C ARG A 58 -9.50 6.83 -12.02
N LEU A 59 -8.33 6.38 -11.58
CA LEU A 59 -7.27 5.93 -12.49
C LEU A 59 -7.53 4.54 -13.07
N GLY A 60 -8.57 3.86 -12.60
CA GLY A 60 -8.88 2.53 -13.08
C GLY A 60 -8.02 1.43 -12.45
N TYR A 61 -7.34 1.73 -11.36
CA TYR A 61 -6.47 0.75 -10.71
C TYR A 61 -7.21 -0.14 -9.74
N VAL A 62 -8.39 0.27 -9.29
CA VAL A 62 -9.23 -0.55 -8.42
C VAL A 62 -10.69 -0.46 -8.87
N THR A 63 -11.45 -1.50 -8.58
CA THR A 63 -12.90 -1.50 -8.69
C THR A 63 -13.50 -1.49 -7.30
N THR A 64 -14.76 -1.11 -7.20
CA THR A 64 -15.45 -1.04 -5.92
C THR A 64 -16.76 -1.81 -5.99
N GLU A 65 -17.16 -2.33 -4.83
CA GLU A 65 -18.41 -3.04 -4.71
C GLU A 65 -18.95 -2.89 -3.30
N TRP A 66 -20.21 -2.48 -3.16
CA TRP A 66 -20.85 -2.42 -1.86
C TRP A 66 -21.42 -3.78 -1.51
N ARG A 67 -21.20 -4.22 -0.27
CA ARG A 67 -21.75 -5.47 0.23
C ARG A 67 -22.39 -5.26 1.59
N SER A 68 -23.49 -5.99 1.82
CA SER A 68 -24.20 -5.95 3.09
C SER A 68 -24.06 -7.32 3.72
N PRO A 69 -23.12 -7.50 4.65
CA PRO A 69 -22.98 -8.79 5.33
C PRO A 69 -24.23 -9.08 6.14
N PRO A 70 -24.51 -10.35 6.46
CA PRO A 70 -25.69 -10.71 7.26
C PRO A 70 -25.75 -9.97 8.57
N GLU A 71 -24.57 -9.69 9.15
CA GLU A 71 -24.50 -8.93 10.37
C GLU A 71 -23.56 -7.75 10.13
N GLY A 72 -23.93 -6.60 10.63
CA GLY A 72 -23.08 -5.44 10.55
C GLY A 72 -23.45 -4.52 9.42
N ARG A 73 -22.59 -3.52 9.23
CA ARG A 73 -22.85 -2.46 8.29
C ARG A 73 -22.49 -2.83 6.89
N ARG A 74 -23.12 -2.17 5.96
CA ARG A 74 -22.73 -2.17 4.58
C ARG A 74 -21.28 -1.73 4.44
N ARG A 75 -20.49 -2.44 3.64
CA ARG A 75 -19.09 -2.14 3.43
C ARG A 75 -18.78 -1.98 1.95
N LYS A 76 -17.91 -1.03 1.65
CA LYS A 76 -17.41 -0.84 0.29
C LYS A 76 -16.10 -1.60 0.16
N TYR A 77 -16.10 -2.58 -0.72
CA TYR A 77 -14.92 -3.39 -1.00
C TYR A 77 -14.17 -2.85 -2.20
N TYR A 78 -12.87 -2.99 -2.17
CA TYR A 78 -11.97 -2.56 -3.23
C TYR A 78 -11.18 -3.76 -3.71
N ALA A 79 -11.04 -3.89 -5.03
CA ALA A 79 -10.27 -4.97 -5.64
C ALA A 79 -9.35 -4.37 -6.69
N ILE A 80 -8.11 -4.87 -6.76
CA ILE A 80 -7.15 -4.37 -7.73
C ILE A 80 -7.53 -4.86 -9.12
N THR A 81 -7.33 -4.01 -10.13
CA THR A 81 -7.57 -4.36 -11.52
C THR A 81 -6.26 -4.78 -12.17
N ARG A 82 -6.33 -5.23 -13.42
CA ARG A 82 -5.13 -5.53 -14.18
C ARG A 82 -4.25 -4.28 -14.32
N ASP A 83 -4.86 -3.14 -14.62
CA ASP A 83 -4.11 -1.88 -14.70
C ASP A 83 -3.47 -1.53 -13.37
N GLY A 84 -4.17 -1.81 -12.26
CA GLY A 84 -3.60 -1.62 -10.94
C GLY A 84 -2.41 -2.52 -10.68
N GLN A 85 -2.48 -3.76 -11.15
CA GLN A 85 -1.35 -4.69 -11.01
C GLN A 85 -0.14 -4.22 -11.83
N MET A 86 -0.39 -3.67 -13.01
CA MET A 86 0.70 -3.12 -13.83
C MET A 86 1.32 -1.90 -13.16
N ALA A 87 0.49 -1.04 -12.57
CA ALA A 87 0.98 0.12 -11.82
C ALA A 87 1.81 -0.33 -10.63
N LEU A 88 1.36 -1.35 -9.92
CA LEU A 88 2.11 -1.90 -8.79
C LEU A 88 3.47 -2.42 -9.22
N ALA A 89 3.53 -3.14 -10.34
CA ALA A 89 4.80 -3.66 -10.85
C ALA A 89 5.78 -2.52 -11.17
N GLU A 90 5.27 -1.43 -11.72
CA GLU A 90 6.10 -0.27 -12.01
C GLU A 90 6.61 0.39 -10.74
N HIS A 91 5.74 0.53 -9.73
CA HIS A 91 6.16 1.05 -8.42
C HIS A 91 7.25 0.18 -7.80
N LYS A 92 7.09 -1.14 -7.91
CA LYS A 92 8.09 -2.05 -7.35
C LYS A 92 9.46 -1.83 -7.99
N ARG A 93 9.49 -1.67 -9.32
CA ARG A 93 10.76 -1.41 -10.00
C ARG A 93 11.42 -0.12 -9.53
N GLN A 94 10.62 0.92 -9.37
CA GLN A 94 11.13 2.21 -8.92
C GLN A 94 11.68 2.12 -7.51
N TRP A 95 10.95 1.49 -6.61
CA TRP A 95 11.39 1.34 -5.23
C TRP A 95 12.64 0.49 -5.10
N VAL A 96 12.77 -0.57 -5.89
CA VAL A 96 13.98 -1.39 -5.89
C VAL A 96 15.18 -0.56 -6.33
N THR A 97 15.00 0.28 -7.35
CA THR A 97 16.09 1.15 -7.84
C THR A 97 16.52 2.12 -6.75
N VAL A 98 15.57 2.77 -6.08
CA VAL A 98 15.88 3.70 -5.00
C VAL A 98 16.56 2.97 -3.83
N ALA A 99 16.03 1.79 -3.47
CA ALA A 99 16.58 1.02 -2.36
C ALA A 99 18.01 0.59 -2.65
N ARG A 100 18.31 0.21 -3.88
CA ARG A 100 19.67 -0.15 -4.25
C ARG A 100 20.62 1.03 -4.12
N ALA A 101 20.18 2.21 -4.57
CA ALA A 101 21.00 3.41 -4.47
C ALA A 101 21.29 3.73 -2.99
N LEU A 102 20.25 3.65 -2.15
CA LEU A 102 20.43 3.88 -0.73
C LEU A 102 21.37 2.85 -0.11
N GLY A 103 21.20 1.58 -0.52
CA GLY A 103 22.04 0.52 0.00
C GLY A 103 23.52 0.70 -0.37
N ASP A 104 23.80 1.23 -1.55
CA ASP A 104 25.16 1.45 -1.97
C ASP A 104 25.85 2.54 -1.13
N VAL A 105 25.09 3.55 -0.70
CA VAL A 105 25.64 4.65 0.09
C VAL A 105 25.62 4.36 1.58
N TRP A 106 24.52 3.82 2.08
CA TRP A 106 24.35 3.56 3.52
C TRP A 106 25.02 2.28 3.98
N GLY A 107 25.19 1.32 3.07
CA GLY A 107 25.62 -0.02 3.41
C GLY A 107 24.48 -0.99 3.28
N ARG A 108 24.73 -2.11 2.64
CA ARG A 108 23.66 -3.07 2.37
C ARG A 108 23.08 -3.70 3.63
N SER A 109 23.90 -3.81 4.68
CA SER A 109 23.42 -4.42 5.93
C SER A 109 22.30 -3.61 6.57
N ASP A 110 22.27 -2.29 6.36
CA ASP A 110 21.22 -1.45 6.94
C ASP A 110 19.87 -1.68 6.31
N LEU A 111 19.84 -2.15 5.06
CA LEU A 111 18.61 -2.38 4.33
C LEU A 111 18.39 -3.85 3.98
N LEU A 112 19.16 -4.73 4.60
CA LEU A 112 19.15 -6.14 4.24
C LEU A 112 17.77 -6.77 4.17
N PRO A 113 16.92 -6.66 5.19
CA PRO A 113 15.61 -7.32 5.12
C PRO A 113 14.74 -6.80 3.99
N PHE A 114 14.93 -5.53 3.60
CA PHE A 114 14.11 -4.92 2.58
C PHE A 114 14.71 -5.10 1.18
N ALA A 115 15.97 -4.74 1.01
CA ALA A 115 16.58 -4.69 -0.30
C ALA A 115 16.89 -6.06 -0.88
N LEU A 116 17.19 -7.03 -0.01
CA LEU A 116 17.56 -8.35 -0.47
C LEU A 116 16.49 -9.36 -0.27
N GLY A 117 15.43 -8.93 0.29
CA GLY A 117 14.39 -9.78 0.72
C GLY A 117 13.98 -10.76 -0.30
N ARG A 118 14.18 -10.63 -1.43
CA ARG A 118 13.82 -11.51 -2.21
C ARG A 118 14.47 -11.39 -3.32
N ALA A 119 15.38 -11.28 -3.32
CA ALA A 119 16.15 -11.18 -4.51
C ALA A 119 15.66 -11.98 -5.63
#